data_046cc622aa590faefc1a7ba02f971ccc
#
_entry.id   046cc622aa590faefc1a7ba02f971ccc
#
_cell.length_a   1.000
_cell.length_b   1.000
_cell.length_c   1.000
_cell.angle_alpha   90.00
_cell.angle_beta   90.00
_cell.angle_gamma   90.00
#
_symmetry.space_group_name_H-M   'P 1'
#
loop_
_entity.id
_entity.type
_entity.pdbx_description
1 polymer ?
#
loop_
_entity_poly.entity_id
_entity_poly.type
_entity_poly.pdbx_seq_one_letter_code
_entity_poly.pdbx_strand_id
1 'polypeptide(L)'
;QEMPDGSVHLVSTTRDFATQRSAIYHGIIPTPDQPDTLLGHVIGDPVRYFGYPNLTWIGNESCDGEVLIGFNHVSPSDFAGYSAVYYGNDGTYSPVLHLKSGLGNVSKLGGAERWGDYFGIQQDYSTPGQAWLAGFYALGNNGNGTWMHLLQSPDSTELSVQLLAGGQGCERFAEATPTGQGPFTFAWSDGSTASQSGTACGGDTLDVRVTDSRGCSYDASIVLPMTDAPAPLLFPNPAQSEVFALIDAPGKGIIDFEVFDASGAVVESAHAQVRAGRNEVYAWLGHLPRGTYWVRIGFWHEAADQAEAVILHRQTLLIAP
;
A
#
# COMPACT_ATOMS: atom_id res chain seq x y z
N GLN A 1 -23.08 -5.89 -0.84
CA GLN A 1 -22.38 -4.89 -0.02
C GLN A 1 -21.97 -3.73 -0.90
N GLU A 2 -22.23 -2.52 -0.48
CA GLU A 2 -21.66 -1.31 -1.05
C GLU A 2 -20.19 -1.18 -0.61
N MET A 3 -19.35 -0.84 -1.57
CA MET A 3 -17.92 -0.64 -1.36
C MET A 3 -17.59 0.84 -1.16
N PRO A 4 -16.43 1.19 -0.58
CA PRO A 4 -16.08 2.60 -0.36
C PRO A 4 -15.95 3.42 -1.65
N ASP A 5 -15.63 2.79 -2.78
CA ASP A 5 -15.60 3.41 -4.11
C ASP A 5 -17.01 3.66 -4.70
N GLY A 6 -18.08 3.29 -3.98
CA GLY A 6 -19.46 3.40 -4.38
C GLY A 6 -19.97 2.26 -5.26
N SER A 7 -19.15 1.28 -5.62
CA SER A 7 -19.63 0.09 -6.32
C SER A 7 -20.44 -0.83 -5.39
N VAL A 8 -21.31 -1.65 -5.96
CA VAL A 8 -22.08 -2.64 -5.19
C VAL A 8 -21.69 -4.04 -5.64
N HIS A 9 -21.19 -4.84 -4.71
CA HIS A 9 -20.82 -6.23 -4.94
C HIS A 9 -21.85 -7.17 -4.32
N LEU A 10 -22.16 -8.25 -5.04
CA LEU A 10 -23.08 -9.30 -4.59
C LEU A 10 -22.51 -10.69 -4.93
N VAL A 11 -22.78 -11.66 -4.08
CA VAL A 11 -22.41 -13.06 -4.32
C VAL A 11 -23.62 -13.97 -4.13
N SER A 12 -23.69 -15.03 -4.91
CA SER A 12 -24.67 -16.08 -4.77
C SER A 12 -24.13 -17.44 -5.22
N THR A 13 -24.73 -18.50 -4.74
CA THR A 13 -24.48 -19.82 -5.31
C THR A 13 -25.15 -19.93 -6.69
N THR A 14 -24.42 -20.39 -7.67
CA THR A 14 -24.87 -20.60 -9.05
C THR A 14 -24.44 -21.96 -9.56
N ARG A 15 -24.72 -22.24 -10.84
CA ARG A 15 -24.22 -23.40 -11.55
C ARG A 15 -23.21 -22.95 -12.59
N ASP A 16 -22.04 -23.55 -12.59
CA ASP A 16 -21.11 -23.44 -13.70
C ASP A 16 -21.54 -24.42 -14.81
N PHE A 17 -21.95 -23.89 -15.94
CA PHE A 17 -22.42 -24.69 -17.07
C PHE A 17 -21.29 -25.44 -17.78
N ALA A 18 -20.05 -25.02 -17.62
CA ALA A 18 -18.88 -25.72 -18.19
C ALA A 18 -18.57 -27.00 -17.41
N THR A 19 -18.56 -26.96 -16.10
CA THR A 19 -18.22 -28.09 -15.21
C THR A 19 -19.47 -28.84 -14.72
N GLN A 20 -20.68 -28.27 -14.87
CA GLN A 20 -21.96 -28.77 -14.37
C GLN A 20 -22.01 -28.83 -12.83
N ARG A 21 -21.15 -28.09 -12.12
CA ARG A 21 -21.05 -28.03 -10.66
C ARG A 21 -21.63 -26.75 -10.10
N SER A 22 -21.91 -26.76 -8.81
CA SER A 22 -22.23 -25.52 -8.11
C SER A 22 -20.96 -24.67 -8.00
N ALA A 23 -21.12 -23.36 -8.20
CA ALA A 23 -20.07 -22.37 -8.27
C ALA A 23 -20.56 -21.07 -7.57
N ILE A 24 -19.71 -20.10 -7.46
CA ILE A 24 -20.04 -18.79 -6.92
C ILE A 24 -20.19 -17.80 -8.06
N TYR A 25 -21.33 -17.14 -8.09
CA TYR A 25 -21.54 -15.96 -8.94
C TYR A 25 -21.13 -14.73 -8.15
N HIS A 26 -20.26 -13.92 -8.73
CA HIS A 26 -19.89 -12.59 -8.24
C HIS A 26 -20.42 -11.56 -9.23
N GLY A 27 -21.31 -10.69 -8.78
CA GLY A 27 -21.87 -9.59 -9.55
C GLY A 27 -21.42 -8.26 -9.04
N ILE A 28 -21.10 -7.33 -9.95
CA ILE A 28 -20.61 -5.99 -9.65
C ILE A 28 -21.47 -4.98 -10.40
N ILE A 29 -22.04 -4.03 -9.66
CA ILE A 29 -22.65 -2.81 -10.18
C ILE A 29 -21.64 -1.70 -9.97
N PRO A 30 -20.91 -1.22 -11.01
CA PRO A 30 -19.78 -0.32 -10.86
C PRO A 30 -20.16 1.05 -10.29
N THR A 31 -21.34 1.54 -10.64
CA THR A 31 -21.86 2.82 -10.15
C THR A 31 -23.36 2.69 -9.86
N PRO A 32 -23.83 2.93 -8.62
CA PRO A 32 -25.24 2.84 -8.26
C PRO A 32 -26.16 3.76 -9.09
N ASP A 33 -25.60 4.89 -9.58
CA ASP A 33 -26.33 5.85 -10.43
C ASP A 33 -26.57 5.33 -11.86
N GLN A 34 -25.91 4.26 -12.26
CA GLN A 34 -26.10 3.56 -13.54
C GLN A 34 -26.40 2.07 -13.32
N PRO A 35 -27.56 1.74 -12.73
CA PRO A 35 -27.91 0.38 -12.31
C PRO A 35 -28.10 -0.60 -13.47
N ASP A 36 -28.08 -0.14 -14.71
CA ASP A 36 -28.26 -0.97 -15.91
C ASP A 36 -27.02 -1.81 -16.26
N THR A 37 -25.89 -1.59 -15.58
CA THR A 37 -24.67 -2.33 -15.81
C THR A 37 -24.41 -3.31 -14.66
N LEU A 38 -24.50 -4.60 -14.96
CA LEU A 38 -24.10 -5.67 -14.04
C LEU A 38 -22.98 -6.49 -14.67
N LEU A 39 -21.78 -6.36 -14.13
CA LEU A 39 -20.67 -7.23 -14.48
C LEU A 39 -20.77 -8.52 -13.68
N GLY A 40 -20.72 -9.68 -14.35
CA GLY A 40 -20.87 -10.97 -13.69
C GLY A 40 -19.69 -11.89 -13.98
N HIS A 41 -19.22 -12.58 -12.96
CA HIS A 41 -18.20 -13.61 -13.06
C HIS A 41 -18.60 -14.87 -12.31
N VAL A 42 -18.22 -16.05 -12.83
CA VAL A 42 -18.47 -17.33 -12.18
C VAL A 42 -17.15 -17.92 -11.71
N ILE A 43 -17.01 -18.05 -10.40
CA ILE A 43 -15.87 -18.69 -9.74
C ILE A 43 -16.22 -20.16 -9.57
N GLY A 44 -15.65 -21.01 -10.44
CA GLY A 44 -15.91 -22.44 -10.47
C GLY A 44 -14.62 -23.27 -10.30
N ASP A 45 -14.78 -24.57 -10.13
CA ASP A 45 -13.67 -25.52 -10.02
C ASP A 45 -14.04 -26.82 -10.78
N PRO A 46 -13.09 -27.43 -11.53
CA PRO A 46 -13.37 -28.64 -12.32
C PRO A 46 -13.62 -29.89 -11.45
N VAL A 47 -13.29 -29.85 -10.15
CA VAL A 47 -13.41 -31.00 -9.24
C VAL A 47 -14.37 -30.71 -8.08
N ARG A 48 -14.34 -29.48 -7.53
CA ARG A 48 -15.05 -29.08 -6.34
C ARG A 48 -16.41 -28.45 -6.64
N TYR A 49 -17.32 -28.57 -5.71
CA TYR A 49 -18.59 -27.87 -5.63
C TYR A 49 -18.42 -26.72 -4.64
N PHE A 50 -18.80 -25.53 -5.01
CA PHE A 50 -18.76 -24.33 -4.16
C PHE A 50 -20.19 -23.90 -3.80
N GLY A 51 -20.35 -23.34 -2.62
CA GLY A 51 -21.65 -22.85 -2.18
C GLY A 51 -21.58 -21.98 -0.94
N TYR A 52 -22.73 -21.35 -0.64
CA TYR A 52 -22.91 -20.50 0.54
C TYR A 52 -21.87 -19.37 0.65
N PRO A 53 -21.75 -18.53 -0.39
CA PRO A 53 -20.76 -17.47 -0.37
C PRO A 53 -21.16 -16.32 0.55
N ASN A 54 -20.16 -15.62 1.05
CA ASN A 54 -20.27 -14.33 1.66
C ASN A 54 -19.08 -13.47 1.21
N LEU A 55 -19.18 -12.15 1.28
CA LEU A 55 -18.10 -11.25 0.91
C LEU A 55 -17.96 -10.09 1.89
N THR A 56 -16.76 -9.53 1.91
CA THR A 56 -16.47 -8.27 2.58
C THR A 56 -15.42 -7.49 1.81
N TRP A 57 -15.48 -6.16 1.92
CA TRP A 57 -14.38 -5.32 1.53
C TRP A 57 -13.16 -5.60 2.43
N ILE A 58 -11.95 -5.59 1.83
CA ILE A 58 -10.69 -5.86 2.54
C ILE A 58 -9.59 -4.86 2.15
N GLY A 59 -9.95 -3.78 1.47
CA GLY A 59 -9.00 -2.74 1.12
C GLY A 59 -8.44 -1.99 2.31
N ASN A 60 -7.32 -1.31 2.10
CA ASN A 60 -6.64 -0.49 3.11
C ASN A 60 -7.12 0.96 3.11
N GLU A 61 -7.53 1.46 1.96
CA GLU A 61 -7.95 2.85 1.73
C GLU A 61 -9.35 2.90 1.09
N SER A 62 -10.06 3.99 1.29
CA SER A 62 -11.44 4.15 0.80
C SER A 62 -11.60 4.09 -0.73
N CYS A 63 -10.51 4.30 -1.46
CA CYS A 63 -10.44 4.16 -2.92
C CYS A 63 -10.09 2.74 -3.38
N ASP A 64 -9.77 1.87 -2.43
CA ASP A 64 -9.38 0.49 -2.69
C ASP A 64 -10.64 -0.37 -2.81
N GLY A 65 -10.84 -1.00 -3.97
CA GLY A 65 -12.00 -1.82 -4.29
C GLY A 65 -11.78 -3.32 -4.01
N GLU A 66 -10.74 -3.70 -3.27
CA GLU A 66 -10.48 -5.12 -2.98
C GLU A 66 -11.59 -5.78 -2.18
N VAL A 67 -11.97 -6.98 -2.64
CA VAL A 67 -13.02 -7.79 -2.01
C VAL A 67 -12.51 -9.18 -1.70
N LEU A 68 -12.79 -9.64 -0.48
CA LEU A 68 -12.60 -11.02 -0.08
C LEU A 68 -13.92 -11.77 -0.18
N ILE A 69 -13.94 -12.87 -0.94
CA ILE A 69 -15.12 -13.73 -1.12
C ILE A 69 -14.80 -15.07 -0.47
N GLY A 70 -15.55 -15.44 0.56
CA GLY A 70 -15.45 -16.73 1.24
C GLY A 70 -16.61 -17.63 0.88
N PHE A 71 -16.39 -18.93 0.81
CA PHE A 71 -17.39 -19.93 0.47
C PHE A 71 -17.02 -21.33 0.94
N ASN A 72 -18.03 -22.18 1.10
CA ASN A 72 -17.81 -23.58 1.40
C ASN A 72 -17.47 -24.38 0.15
N HIS A 73 -16.69 -25.46 0.32
CA HIS A 73 -16.35 -26.40 -0.75
C HIS A 73 -16.56 -27.86 -0.32
N VAL A 74 -16.80 -28.73 -1.28
CA VAL A 74 -16.80 -30.18 -1.14
C VAL A 74 -16.47 -30.83 -2.49
N SER A 75 -15.87 -32.00 -2.47
CA SER A 75 -15.67 -32.79 -3.71
C SER A 75 -15.71 -34.29 -3.41
N PRO A 76 -15.70 -35.16 -4.42
CA PRO A 76 -15.55 -36.61 -4.22
C PRO A 76 -14.23 -37.01 -3.54
N SER A 77 -13.20 -36.14 -3.61
CA SER A 77 -11.87 -36.37 -3.04
C SER A 77 -11.57 -35.48 -1.81
N ASP A 78 -12.39 -34.46 -1.55
CA ASP A 78 -12.23 -33.56 -0.41
C ASP A 78 -13.48 -33.53 0.44
N PHE A 79 -13.33 -33.74 1.74
CA PHE A 79 -14.43 -33.54 2.69
C PHE A 79 -14.81 -32.07 2.79
N ALA A 80 -16.06 -31.83 3.18
CA ALA A 80 -16.62 -30.48 3.29
C ALA A 80 -15.78 -29.55 4.17
N GLY A 81 -15.38 -28.44 3.59
CA GLY A 81 -14.54 -27.40 4.18
C GLY A 81 -14.88 -26.03 3.62
N TYR A 82 -13.95 -25.09 3.70
CA TYR A 82 -14.16 -23.75 3.12
C TYR A 82 -12.89 -23.15 2.53
N SER A 83 -13.13 -22.23 1.62
CA SER A 83 -12.15 -21.54 0.81
C SER A 83 -12.45 -20.06 0.72
N ALA A 84 -11.50 -19.30 0.19
CA ALA A 84 -11.68 -17.90 -0.16
C ALA A 84 -10.96 -17.56 -1.47
N VAL A 85 -11.33 -16.41 -2.04
CA VAL A 85 -10.66 -15.80 -3.19
C VAL A 85 -10.67 -14.30 -2.99
N TYR A 86 -9.59 -13.64 -3.40
CA TYR A 86 -9.52 -12.19 -3.50
C TYR A 86 -9.94 -11.75 -4.90
N TYR A 87 -10.67 -10.65 -4.96
CA TYR A 87 -10.90 -9.88 -6.17
C TYR A 87 -10.15 -8.56 -6.00
N GLY A 88 -9.15 -8.31 -6.84
CA GLY A 88 -8.26 -7.18 -6.73
C GLY A 88 -8.73 -5.95 -7.49
N ASN A 89 -8.06 -4.81 -7.22
CA ASN A 89 -8.31 -3.52 -7.88
C ASN A 89 -8.10 -3.55 -9.41
N ASP A 90 -7.30 -4.47 -9.90
CA ASP A 90 -7.07 -4.71 -11.33
C ASP A 90 -8.21 -5.49 -12.02
N GLY A 91 -9.26 -5.82 -11.28
CA GLY A 91 -10.39 -6.61 -11.77
C GLY A 91 -10.10 -8.09 -11.91
N THR A 92 -9.01 -8.59 -11.33
CA THR A 92 -8.63 -10.00 -11.41
C THR A 92 -8.93 -10.77 -10.13
N TYR A 93 -9.03 -12.10 -10.25
CA TYR A 93 -9.24 -12.98 -9.11
C TYR A 93 -7.94 -13.70 -8.77
N SER A 94 -7.64 -13.82 -7.49
CA SER A 94 -6.57 -14.68 -7.01
C SER A 94 -6.90 -16.16 -7.30
N PRO A 95 -5.92 -17.06 -7.26
CA PRO A 95 -6.21 -18.49 -7.09
C PRO A 95 -7.07 -18.76 -5.86
N VAL A 96 -7.89 -19.80 -5.90
CA VAL A 96 -8.71 -20.22 -4.75
C VAL A 96 -7.81 -20.68 -3.60
N LEU A 97 -7.95 -20.03 -2.46
CA LEU A 97 -7.26 -20.37 -1.22
C LEU A 97 -8.08 -21.40 -0.44
N HIS A 98 -7.57 -22.61 -0.30
CA HIS A 98 -8.18 -23.66 0.53
C HIS A 98 -7.81 -23.45 1.98
N LEU A 99 -8.72 -22.83 2.76
CA LEU A 99 -8.44 -22.40 4.12
C LEU A 99 -8.57 -23.52 5.15
N LYS A 100 -9.60 -24.38 5.00
CA LYS A 100 -9.83 -25.49 5.91
C LYS A 100 -10.44 -26.66 5.17
N SER A 101 -9.75 -27.80 5.18
CA SER A 101 -10.29 -29.07 4.68
C SER A 101 -11.06 -29.79 5.78
N GLY A 102 -12.10 -30.52 5.39
CA GLY A 102 -12.79 -31.42 6.29
C GLY A 102 -11.92 -32.65 6.63
N LEU A 103 -12.29 -33.33 7.72
CA LEU A 103 -11.59 -34.51 8.25
C LEU A 103 -12.36 -35.80 8.03
N GLY A 104 -13.62 -35.75 7.58
CA GLY A 104 -14.45 -36.92 7.36
C GLY A 104 -15.83 -36.55 6.82
N ASN A 105 -16.63 -37.56 6.55
CA ASN A 105 -18.00 -37.36 6.09
C ASN A 105 -18.91 -36.80 7.19
N VAL A 106 -19.90 -36.02 6.75
CA VAL A 106 -21.09 -35.69 7.54
C VAL A 106 -22.25 -36.40 6.87
N SER A 107 -22.94 -37.25 7.63
CA SER A 107 -24.12 -38.03 7.18
C SER A 107 -25.07 -38.20 8.35
N LYS A 108 -25.90 -37.21 8.63
CA LYS A 108 -26.82 -37.16 9.74
C LYS A 108 -28.27 -37.42 9.33
N LEU A 109 -28.62 -37.09 8.11
CA LEU A 109 -30.00 -37.12 7.63
C LEU A 109 -30.30 -38.36 6.76
N GLY A 110 -29.33 -39.23 6.50
CA GLY A 110 -29.51 -40.45 5.71
C GLY A 110 -29.83 -40.23 4.24
N GLY A 111 -29.48 -39.09 3.68
CA GLY A 111 -29.69 -38.69 2.30
C GLY A 111 -28.82 -37.50 1.91
N ALA A 112 -29.42 -36.53 1.25
CA ALA A 112 -28.71 -35.26 0.98
C ALA A 112 -28.56 -34.45 2.29
N GLU A 113 -27.35 -34.15 2.65
CA GLU A 113 -27.05 -33.36 3.85
C GLU A 113 -27.24 -31.86 3.53
N ARG A 114 -27.93 -31.16 4.42
CA ARG A 114 -27.93 -29.70 4.46
C ARG A 114 -26.73 -29.26 5.28
N TRP A 115 -25.79 -28.57 4.61
CA TRP A 115 -24.52 -28.21 5.21
C TRP A 115 -24.02 -26.85 4.71
N GLY A 116 -23.37 -26.07 5.58
CA GLY A 116 -22.70 -24.84 5.21
C GLY A 116 -23.57 -23.57 5.17
N ASP A 117 -24.78 -23.60 5.69
CA ASP A 117 -25.73 -22.47 5.64
C ASP A 117 -25.24 -21.19 6.34
N TYR A 118 -24.22 -21.31 7.19
CA TYR A 118 -23.71 -20.22 8.01
C TYR A 118 -22.21 -20.01 7.75
N PHE A 119 -21.89 -19.12 6.82
CA PHE A 119 -20.55 -18.65 6.55
C PHE A 119 -20.45 -17.19 6.99
N GLY A 120 -19.57 -16.91 7.96
CA GLY A 120 -19.31 -15.55 8.46
C GLY A 120 -18.08 -14.96 7.84
N ILE A 121 -18.17 -13.72 7.40
CA ILE A 121 -17.03 -12.91 6.99
C ILE A 121 -17.24 -11.48 7.48
N GLN A 122 -16.19 -10.89 8.07
CA GLN A 122 -16.28 -9.57 8.66
C GLN A 122 -14.92 -8.89 8.56
N GLN A 123 -14.93 -7.67 8.03
CA GLN A 123 -13.76 -6.81 8.08
C GLN A 123 -13.33 -6.54 9.53
N ASP A 124 -12.04 -6.50 9.78
CA ASP A 124 -11.50 -5.99 11.03
C ASP A 124 -11.43 -4.46 10.97
N TYR A 125 -12.40 -3.80 11.62
CA TYR A 125 -12.47 -2.34 11.63
C TYR A 125 -11.34 -1.66 12.39
N SER A 126 -10.60 -2.41 13.22
CA SER A 126 -9.45 -1.88 13.96
C SER A 126 -8.15 -1.95 13.16
N THR A 127 -8.11 -2.79 12.14
CA THR A 127 -6.93 -3.02 11.32
C THR A 127 -7.34 -3.07 9.84
N PRO A 128 -7.28 -1.93 9.11
CA PRO A 128 -7.57 -1.90 7.68
C PRO A 128 -6.78 -2.97 6.93
N GLY A 129 -7.36 -3.50 5.86
CA GLY A 129 -6.76 -4.57 5.09
C GLY A 129 -6.89 -5.97 5.68
N GLN A 130 -7.58 -6.15 6.81
CA GLN A 130 -7.79 -7.45 7.44
C GLN A 130 -9.27 -7.82 7.53
N ALA A 131 -9.55 -9.12 7.42
CA ALA A 131 -10.90 -9.67 7.61
C ALA A 131 -10.87 -11.02 8.30
N TRP A 132 -11.83 -11.24 9.20
CA TRP A 132 -12.10 -12.50 9.85
C TRP A 132 -13.10 -13.32 9.04
N LEU A 133 -12.77 -14.59 8.81
CA LEU A 133 -13.66 -15.58 8.22
C LEU A 133 -13.95 -16.67 9.22
N ALA A 134 -15.22 -17.06 9.32
CA ALA A 134 -15.66 -18.19 10.14
C ALA A 134 -16.45 -19.16 9.26
N GLY A 135 -15.92 -20.34 9.03
CA GLY A 135 -16.53 -21.36 8.18
C GLY A 135 -16.66 -22.71 8.91
N PHE A 136 -17.56 -23.54 8.41
CA PHE A 136 -17.69 -24.90 8.87
C PHE A 136 -16.73 -25.84 8.15
N TYR A 137 -16.29 -26.88 8.85
CA TYR A 137 -15.60 -28.02 8.27
C TYR A 137 -16.12 -29.31 8.87
N ALA A 138 -16.11 -30.36 8.08
CA ALA A 138 -16.56 -31.68 8.50
C ALA A 138 -15.54 -32.35 9.44
N LEU A 139 -16.01 -32.89 10.56
CA LEU A 139 -15.20 -33.68 11.48
C LEU A 139 -15.24 -35.19 11.14
N GLY A 140 -14.18 -35.94 11.45
CA GLY A 140 -14.09 -37.35 11.19
C GLY A 140 -15.07 -38.26 11.99
N ASN A 141 -15.86 -37.67 12.89
CA ASN A 141 -16.83 -38.35 13.74
C ASN A 141 -18.29 -38.03 13.37
N ASN A 142 -18.55 -37.70 12.11
CA ASN A 142 -19.88 -37.29 11.64
C ASN A 142 -20.39 -35.99 12.26
N GLY A 143 -19.48 -35.13 12.72
CA GLY A 143 -19.75 -33.82 13.31
C GLY A 143 -19.33 -32.67 12.44
N ASN A 144 -19.69 -31.47 12.87
CA ASN A 144 -19.21 -30.20 12.28
C ASN A 144 -18.31 -29.49 13.30
N GLY A 145 -17.23 -28.91 12.81
CA GLY A 145 -16.40 -27.93 13.51
C GLY A 145 -16.52 -26.55 12.86
N THR A 146 -16.26 -25.52 13.64
CA THR A 146 -16.09 -24.16 13.15
C THR A 146 -14.63 -23.80 13.25
N TRP A 147 -14.11 -23.15 12.23
CA TRP A 147 -12.74 -22.66 12.20
C TRP A 147 -12.72 -21.20 11.75
N MET A 148 -11.83 -20.44 12.36
CA MET A 148 -11.67 -19.02 12.01
C MET A 148 -10.29 -18.77 11.40
N HIS A 149 -10.26 -17.92 10.39
CA HIS A 149 -9.03 -17.39 9.80
C HIS A 149 -9.07 -15.87 9.82
N LEU A 150 -7.92 -15.26 10.10
CA LEU A 150 -7.64 -13.88 9.78
C LEU A 150 -6.88 -13.85 8.45
N LEU A 151 -7.45 -13.17 7.47
CA LEU A 151 -6.82 -12.95 6.18
C LEU A 151 -6.49 -11.47 6.03
N GLN A 152 -5.39 -11.20 5.34
CA GLN A 152 -4.93 -9.85 5.05
C GLN A 152 -4.97 -9.61 3.54
N SER A 153 -5.30 -8.38 3.14
CA SER A 153 -5.17 -7.94 1.76
C SER A 153 -3.76 -8.25 1.24
N PRO A 154 -3.62 -8.82 0.06
CA PRO A 154 -2.33 -8.95 -0.60
C PRO A 154 -1.71 -7.60 -0.96
N ASP A 155 -2.53 -6.55 -1.08
CA ASP A 155 -2.09 -5.18 -1.29
C ASP A 155 -2.14 -4.40 0.03
N SER A 156 -0.99 -4.28 0.69
CA SER A 156 -0.85 -3.56 1.97
C SER A 156 -0.16 -2.21 1.84
N THR A 157 0.05 -1.71 0.60
CA THR A 157 0.79 -0.46 0.37
C THR A 157 -0.15 0.74 0.38
N GLU A 158 0.01 1.59 1.38
CA GLU A 158 -0.65 2.90 1.48
C GLU A 158 0.01 3.91 0.53
N LEU A 159 -0.82 4.73 -0.17
CA LEU A 159 -0.31 5.82 -0.99
C LEU A 159 0.19 6.96 -0.10
N SER A 160 1.46 7.29 -0.20
CA SER A 160 2.02 8.50 0.39
C SER A 160 2.96 9.21 -0.59
N VAL A 161 3.20 10.50 -0.38
CA VAL A 161 4.01 11.31 -1.28
C VAL A 161 5.01 12.13 -0.48
N GLN A 162 6.28 12.01 -0.82
CA GLN A 162 7.34 12.91 -0.34
C GLN A 162 7.63 13.98 -1.39
N LEU A 163 7.69 15.25 -0.96
CA LEU A 163 8.04 16.38 -1.81
C LEU A 163 9.44 16.89 -1.52
N LEU A 164 10.17 17.21 -2.56
CA LEU A 164 11.52 17.77 -2.50
C LEU A 164 11.61 19.02 -3.36
N ALA A 165 12.16 20.11 -2.81
CA ALA A 165 12.49 21.29 -3.59
C ALA A 165 13.89 21.18 -4.19
N GLY A 166 14.04 21.60 -5.47
CA GLY A 166 15.32 21.71 -6.17
C GLY A 166 15.44 23.06 -6.87
N GLY A 167 16.58 23.28 -7.56
CA GLY A 167 16.85 24.52 -8.29
C GLY A 167 17.23 25.72 -7.43
N GLN A 168 17.40 26.90 -8.05
CA GLN A 168 17.81 28.15 -7.40
C GLN A 168 17.03 29.34 -7.98
N GLY A 169 16.88 30.41 -7.20
CA GLY A 169 16.19 31.63 -7.66
C GLY A 169 14.75 31.38 -8.11
N CYS A 170 14.44 31.74 -9.35
CA CYS A 170 13.17 31.45 -10.03
C CYS A 170 13.24 30.25 -10.99
N GLU A 171 14.26 29.43 -10.89
CA GLU A 171 14.36 28.13 -11.58
C GLU A 171 14.21 26.97 -10.59
N ARG A 172 13.44 27.19 -9.53
CA ARG A 172 13.12 26.16 -8.53
C ARG A 172 12.01 25.27 -9.03
N PHE A 173 12.01 24.04 -8.55
CA PHE A 173 10.98 23.05 -8.84
C PHE A 173 10.72 22.20 -7.60
N ALA A 174 9.63 21.46 -7.58
CA ALA A 174 9.35 20.40 -6.64
C ALA A 174 9.38 19.05 -7.34
N GLU A 175 9.89 18.03 -6.67
CA GLU A 175 9.86 16.65 -7.13
C GLU A 175 9.03 15.83 -6.16
N ALA A 176 8.05 15.07 -6.68
CA ALA A 176 7.20 14.17 -5.93
C ALA A 176 7.72 12.74 -6.05
N THR A 177 7.94 12.10 -4.91
CA THR A 177 8.34 10.69 -4.80
C THR A 177 7.23 9.95 -4.09
N PRO A 178 6.31 9.29 -4.82
CA PRO A 178 5.24 8.52 -4.22
C PRO A 178 5.71 7.14 -3.77
N THR A 179 5.06 6.61 -2.72
CA THR A 179 5.02 5.20 -2.37
C THR A 179 3.60 4.69 -2.61
N GLY A 180 3.42 3.40 -2.87
CA GLY A 180 2.13 2.82 -3.21
C GLY A 180 2.20 1.98 -4.48
N GLN A 181 1.06 1.75 -5.13
CA GLN A 181 0.95 0.89 -6.31
C GLN A 181 1.03 1.70 -7.61
N GLY A 182 2.22 1.72 -8.25
CA GLY A 182 2.38 2.36 -9.58
C GLY A 182 1.69 1.58 -10.72
N PRO A 183 1.49 2.22 -11.90
CA PRO A 183 2.02 3.53 -12.27
C PRO A 183 1.29 4.70 -11.60
N PHE A 184 2.02 5.78 -11.37
CA PHE A 184 1.48 7.00 -10.78
C PHE A 184 1.22 8.07 -11.84
N THR A 185 0.17 8.86 -11.61
CA THR A 185 -0.10 10.09 -12.38
C THR A 185 0.01 11.30 -11.47
N PHE A 186 0.44 12.43 -12.02
CA PHE A 186 0.69 13.66 -11.28
C PHE A 186 -0.12 14.81 -11.88
N ALA A 187 -0.65 15.67 -11.02
CA ALA A 187 -1.32 16.89 -11.42
C ALA A 187 -0.87 18.03 -10.49
N TRP A 188 0.08 18.84 -10.95
CA TRP A 188 0.61 19.97 -10.21
C TRP A 188 -0.25 21.23 -10.42
N SER A 189 -0.21 22.14 -9.45
CA SER A 189 -0.89 23.44 -9.51
C SER A 189 -0.41 24.34 -10.67
N ASP A 190 0.80 24.12 -11.18
CA ASP A 190 1.35 24.80 -12.36
C ASP A 190 0.96 24.16 -13.70
N GLY A 191 0.19 23.07 -13.69
CA GLY A 191 -0.27 22.31 -14.86
C GLY A 191 0.69 21.21 -15.31
N SER A 192 1.82 21.01 -14.64
CA SER A 192 2.75 19.92 -14.92
C SER A 192 2.13 18.55 -14.58
N THR A 193 2.51 17.51 -15.34
CA THR A 193 2.00 16.13 -15.17
C THR A 193 3.11 15.08 -15.01
N ALA A 194 4.35 15.52 -14.87
CA ALA A 194 5.50 14.68 -14.54
C ALA A 194 5.69 14.56 -13.04
N SER A 195 6.58 13.69 -12.57
CA SER A 195 6.96 13.62 -11.16
C SER A 195 7.60 14.91 -10.64
N GLN A 196 8.09 15.75 -11.56
CA GLN A 196 8.66 17.07 -11.27
C GLN A 196 7.71 18.16 -11.76
N SER A 197 7.52 19.22 -10.97
CA SER A 197 6.80 20.44 -11.36
C SER A 197 7.54 21.24 -12.42
N GLY A 198 6.89 22.23 -13.02
CA GLY A 198 7.55 23.33 -13.70
C GLY A 198 8.36 24.21 -12.73
N THR A 199 9.01 25.24 -13.30
CA THR A 199 9.84 26.14 -12.52
C THR A 199 9.01 27.26 -11.87
N ALA A 200 9.37 27.61 -10.62
CA ALA A 200 8.75 28.67 -9.83
C ALA A 200 9.82 29.43 -9.02
N CYS A 201 9.45 30.54 -8.40
CA CYS A 201 10.37 31.30 -7.58
C CYS A 201 10.37 30.83 -6.11
N GLY A 202 11.45 31.13 -5.40
CA GLY A 202 11.48 30.90 -3.93
C GLY A 202 10.36 31.66 -3.22
N GLY A 203 9.67 30.97 -2.29
CA GLY A 203 8.48 31.47 -1.60
C GLY A 203 7.15 31.06 -2.25
N ASP A 204 7.16 30.57 -3.50
CA ASP A 204 5.96 30.04 -4.13
C ASP A 204 5.57 28.70 -3.50
N THR A 205 4.26 28.45 -3.44
CA THR A 205 3.71 27.15 -3.02
C THR A 205 3.34 26.35 -4.26
N LEU A 206 3.76 25.11 -4.28
CA LEU A 206 3.39 24.14 -5.30
C LEU A 206 2.58 23.01 -4.66
N ASP A 207 1.39 22.78 -5.21
CA ASP A 207 0.51 21.69 -4.81
C ASP A 207 0.57 20.59 -5.87
N VAL A 208 0.49 19.33 -5.45
CA VAL A 208 0.40 18.19 -6.35
C VAL A 208 -0.66 17.22 -5.86
N ARG A 209 -1.47 16.73 -6.79
CA ARG A 209 -2.26 15.52 -6.61
C ARG A 209 -1.57 14.36 -7.30
N VAL A 210 -1.25 13.33 -6.54
CA VAL A 210 -0.71 12.08 -7.07
C VAL A 210 -1.80 11.02 -7.00
N THR A 211 -2.00 10.31 -8.11
CA THR A 211 -2.96 9.21 -8.18
C THR A 211 -2.24 7.93 -8.57
N ASP A 212 -2.47 6.85 -7.85
CA ASP A 212 -1.89 5.54 -8.10
C ASP A 212 -2.72 4.70 -9.10
N SER A 213 -2.27 3.46 -9.39
CA SER A 213 -2.95 2.57 -10.33
C SER A 213 -4.32 2.09 -9.86
N ARG A 214 -4.63 2.18 -8.56
CA ARG A 214 -5.94 1.85 -7.97
C ARG A 214 -6.95 3.00 -8.10
N GLY A 215 -6.48 4.20 -8.45
CA GLY A 215 -7.27 5.43 -8.43
C GLY A 215 -7.23 6.16 -7.09
N CYS A 216 -6.46 5.68 -6.12
CA CYS A 216 -6.22 6.38 -4.85
C CYS A 216 -5.45 7.67 -5.09
N SER A 217 -5.86 8.76 -4.48
CA SER A 217 -5.24 10.07 -4.66
C SER A 217 -4.74 10.63 -3.34
N TYR A 218 -3.56 11.24 -3.37
CA TYR A 218 -2.92 11.94 -2.26
C TYR A 218 -2.58 13.37 -2.69
N ASP A 219 -3.02 14.35 -1.91
CA ASP A 219 -2.72 15.76 -2.12
C ASP A 219 -1.55 16.16 -1.21
N ALA A 220 -0.52 16.75 -1.79
CA ALA A 220 0.65 17.25 -1.07
C ALA A 220 1.00 18.68 -1.51
N SER A 221 1.60 19.44 -0.61
CA SER A 221 1.97 20.84 -0.83
C SER A 221 3.38 21.11 -0.33
N ILE A 222 4.12 21.96 -1.03
CA ILE A 222 5.46 22.40 -0.63
C ILE A 222 5.65 23.89 -0.91
N VAL A 223 6.23 24.60 0.04
CA VAL A 223 6.71 25.97 -0.15
C VAL A 223 8.16 25.92 -0.59
N LEU A 224 8.47 26.50 -1.75
CA LEU A 224 9.83 26.54 -2.25
C LEU A 224 10.73 27.45 -1.39
N PRO A 225 11.95 27.04 -1.05
CA PRO A 225 12.85 27.85 -0.23
C PRO A 225 13.11 29.24 -0.83
N MET A 226 13.07 30.28 -0.02
CA MET A 226 13.36 31.66 -0.49
C MET A 226 14.85 31.94 -0.70
N THR A 227 15.73 31.20 -0.04
CA THR A 227 17.17 31.46 -0.04
C THR A 227 17.91 30.46 -0.93
N ASP A 228 18.85 31.00 -1.71
CA ASP A 228 19.81 30.21 -2.48
C ASP A 228 20.99 29.81 -1.57
N ALA A 229 20.72 29.03 -0.54
CA ALA A 229 21.80 28.46 0.25
C ALA A 229 22.63 27.54 -0.69
N PRO A 230 23.96 27.67 -0.72
CA PRO A 230 24.78 26.79 -1.53
C PRO A 230 24.53 25.34 -1.11
N ALA A 231 24.47 24.44 -2.12
CA ALA A 231 24.27 23.03 -1.88
C ALA A 231 25.27 22.51 -0.84
N PRO A 232 24.85 21.71 0.15
CA PRO A 232 25.73 21.11 1.13
C PRO A 232 26.89 20.37 0.45
N LEU A 233 28.09 20.60 0.93
CA LEU A 233 29.30 19.94 0.42
C LEU A 233 29.60 18.71 1.29
N LEU A 234 29.52 17.51 0.71
CA LEU A 234 29.95 16.26 1.34
C LEU A 234 31.42 15.99 1.08
N PHE A 235 32.20 15.78 2.15
CA PHE A 235 33.62 15.43 2.02
C PHE A 235 34.08 14.54 3.19
N PRO A 236 35.03 13.61 2.96
CA PRO A 236 35.44 13.17 1.63
C PRO A 236 34.31 12.42 0.92
N ASN A 237 34.24 12.52 -0.40
CA ASN A 237 33.40 11.68 -1.23
C ASN A 237 34.20 11.31 -2.49
N PRO A 238 34.70 10.07 -2.60
CA PRO A 238 34.41 8.88 -1.79
C PRO A 238 34.87 8.97 -0.31
N ALA A 239 34.03 8.45 0.59
CA ALA A 239 34.30 8.33 2.02
C ALA A 239 34.94 6.96 2.35
N GLN A 240 35.65 6.86 3.48
CA GLN A 240 36.14 5.59 4.01
C GLN A 240 35.38 5.15 5.26
N SER A 241 35.50 5.90 6.33
CA SER A 241 34.86 5.60 7.62
C SER A 241 34.04 6.76 8.17
N GLU A 242 34.11 7.93 7.55
CA GLU A 242 33.45 9.13 8.01
C GLU A 242 33.15 10.06 6.85
N VAL A 243 32.13 10.88 7.01
CA VAL A 243 31.77 11.94 6.07
C VAL A 243 31.36 13.19 6.84
N PHE A 244 31.73 14.32 6.34
CA PHE A 244 31.33 15.63 6.82
C PHE A 244 30.41 16.29 5.79
N ALA A 245 29.35 16.94 6.26
CA ALA A 245 28.50 17.79 5.46
C ALA A 245 28.70 19.25 5.88
N LEU A 246 29.20 20.09 4.97
CA LEU A 246 29.27 21.52 5.18
C LEU A 246 27.96 22.15 4.67
N ILE A 247 27.22 22.77 5.56
CA ILE A 247 25.83 23.17 5.32
C ILE A 247 25.67 24.64 5.70
N ASP A 248 25.06 25.44 4.82
CA ASP A 248 24.59 26.77 5.18
C ASP A 248 23.15 26.70 5.66
N ALA A 249 22.95 26.68 6.99
CA ALA A 249 21.63 26.57 7.58
C ALA A 249 20.87 27.91 7.50
N PRO A 250 19.56 27.90 7.15
CA PRO A 250 18.79 29.16 7.02
C PRO A 250 18.48 29.84 8.34
N GLY A 251 18.62 29.15 9.45
CA GLY A 251 18.31 29.63 10.78
C GLY A 251 18.86 28.74 11.90
N LYS A 252 18.43 29.01 13.13
CA LYS A 252 18.67 28.13 14.28
C LYS A 252 17.71 26.94 14.19
N GLY A 253 18.23 25.73 14.34
CA GLY A 253 17.43 24.49 14.21
C GLY A 253 18.26 23.24 14.37
N ILE A 254 17.72 22.14 13.84
CA ILE A 254 18.35 20.83 13.83
C ILE A 254 18.57 20.40 12.37
N ILE A 255 19.74 19.92 12.06
CA ILE A 255 20.03 19.19 10.82
C ILE A 255 19.88 17.71 11.07
N ASP A 256 19.10 17.06 10.19
CA ASP A 256 19.05 15.62 10.06
C ASP A 256 19.87 15.19 8.86
N PHE A 257 20.86 14.34 9.11
CA PHE A 257 21.71 13.74 8.11
C PHE A 257 21.41 12.24 8.08
N GLU A 258 20.86 11.75 6.99
CA GLU A 258 20.48 10.34 6.86
C GLU A 258 21.12 9.72 5.63
N VAL A 259 21.60 8.50 5.80
CA VAL A 259 22.22 7.67 4.77
C VAL A 259 21.30 6.50 4.45
N PHE A 260 20.98 6.33 3.17
CA PHE A 260 20.11 5.28 2.65
C PHE A 260 20.91 4.29 1.81
N ASP A 261 20.60 3.02 1.92
CA ASP A 261 21.10 1.98 1.03
C ASP A 261 20.33 1.94 -0.30
N ALA A 262 20.70 0.99 -1.17
CA ALA A 262 20.05 0.81 -2.48
C ALA A 262 18.58 0.35 -2.39
N SER A 263 18.14 -0.14 -1.25
CA SER A 263 16.74 -0.52 -1.01
C SER A 263 15.89 0.65 -0.50
N GLY A 264 16.51 1.80 -0.18
CA GLY A 264 15.86 2.95 0.42
C GLY A 264 15.75 2.89 1.96
N ALA A 265 16.39 1.90 2.59
CA ALA A 265 16.42 1.82 4.05
C ALA A 265 17.45 2.79 4.63
N VAL A 266 17.12 3.49 5.72
CA VAL A 266 18.08 4.30 6.48
C VAL A 266 19.06 3.36 7.19
N VAL A 267 20.34 3.51 6.86
CA VAL A 267 21.44 2.69 7.40
C VAL A 267 22.35 3.44 8.37
N GLU A 268 22.29 4.77 8.36
CA GLU A 268 22.97 5.66 9.31
C GLU A 268 22.20 6.97 9.44
N SER A 269 22.21 7.57 10.64
CA SER A 269 21.63 8.90 10.86
C SER A 269 22.44 9.70 11.87
N ALA A 270 22.57 10.99 11.64
CA ALA A 270 23.17 11.95 12.56
C ALA A 270 22.30 13.19 12.68
N HIS A 271 22.20 13.74 13.90
CA HIS A 271 21.45 14.96 14.19
C HIS A 271 22.40 15.99 14.80
N ALA A 272 22.34 17.22 14.33
CA ALA A 272 23.16 18.31 14.84
C ALA A 272 22.33 19.58 15.08
N GLN A 273 22.49 20.21 16.24
CA GLN A 273 21.99 21.56 16.44
C GLN A 273 22.86 22.56 15.66
N VAL A 274 22.21 23.41 14.89
CA VAL A 274 22.86 24.36 14.00
C VAL A 274 22.36 25.80 14.26
N ARG A 275 23.17 26.77 13.82
CA ARG A 275 22.84 28.19 13.81
C ARG A 275 22.74 28.67 12.37
N ALA A 276 22.13 29.84 12.14
CA ALA A 276 22.12 30.46 10.83
C ALA A 276 23.56 30.59 10.26
N GLY A 277 23.74 30.27 8.99
CA GLY A 277 25.01 30.26 8.29
C GLY A 277 25.70 28.90 8.29
N ARG A 278 27.02 28.92 8.08
CA ARG A 278 27.82 27.70 7.84
C ARG A 278 27.98 26.84 9.08
N ASN A 279 27.61 25.56 8.95
CA ASN A 279 27.75 24.53 9.96
C ASN A 279 28.41 23.28 9.35
N GLU A 280 29.02 22.46 10.22
CA GLU A 280 29.57 21.16 9.84
C GLU A 280 28.86 20.08 10.61
N VAL A 281 28.37 19.07 9.90
CA VAL A 281 27.70 17.87 10.45
C VAL A 281 28.53 16.65 10.10
N TYR A 282 28.71 15.78 11.05
CA TYR A 282 29.55 14.59 10.96
C TYR A 282 28.70 13.33 11.06
N ALA A 283 29.01 12.31 10.22
CA ALA A 283 28.45 10.98 10.33
C ALA A 283 29.53 9.90 10.24
N TRP A 284 29.41 8.87 11.09
CA TRP A 284 30.32 7.74 11.14
C TRP A 284 29.80 6.61 10.24
N LEU A 285 30.61 6.18 9.26
CA LEU A 285 30.24 5.19 8.23
C LEU A 285 31.04 3.89 8.33
N GLY A 286 31.95 3.76 9.32
CA GLY A 286 32.90 2.67 9.39
C GLY A 286 32.31 1.26 9.58
N HIS A 287 31.01 1.18 9.88
CA HIS A 287 30.25 -0.08 9.98
C HIS A 287 29.52 -0.45 8.67
N LEU A 288 29.44 0.48 7.69
CA LEU A 288 28.74 0.25 6.44
C LEU A 288 29.63 -0.46 5.41
N PRO A 289 29.08 -1.42 4.65
CA PRO A 289 29.79 -2.03 3.53
C PRO A 289 30.18 -1.00 2.46
N ARG A 290 31.19 -1.33 1.66
CA ARG A 290 31.56 -0.55 0.49
C ARG A 290 30.42 -0.53 -0.52
N GLY A 291 30.14 0.63 -1.11
CA GLY A 291 29.05 0.74 -2.04
C GLY A 291 28.60 2.16 -2.32
N THR A 292 27.54 2.26 -3.07
CA THR A 292 26.86 3.53 -3.36
C THR A 292 25.68 3.69 -2.43
N TYR A 293 25.59 4.83 -1.79
CA TYR A 293 24.57 5.24 -0.86
C TYR A 293 23.95 6.57 -1.28
N TRP A 294 22.79 6.88 -0.70
CA TRP A 294 22.13 8.17 -0.86
C TRP A 294 22.15 8.90 0.47
N VAL A 295 22.47 10.18 0.44
CA VAL A 295 22.40 11.06 1.61
C VAL A 295 21.25 12.02 1.44
N ARG A 296 20.43 12.13 2.49
CA ARG A 296 19.40 13.18 2.66
C ARG A 296 19.85 14.10 3.79
N ILE A 297 19.78 15.41 3.57
CA ILE A 297 20.05 16.42 4.58
C ILE A 297 18.79 17.25 4.74
N GLY A 298 18.16 17.15 5.92
CA GLY A 298 16.97 17.90 6.32
C GLY A 298 17.31 18.99 7.32
N PHE A 299 16.50 20.04 7.38
CA PHE A 299 16.60 21.11 8.37
C PHE A 299 15.25 21.30 9.06
N TRP A 300 15.26 21.31 10.40
CA TRP A 300 14.12 21.57 11.25
C TRP A 300 14.28 22.91 11.95
N HIS A 301 13.33 23.81 11.77
CA HIS A 301 13.39 25.12 12.41
C HIS A 301 12.96 25.03 13.89
N GLU A 302 13.73 25.62 14.82
CA GLU A 302 13.44 25.54 16.27
C GLU A 302 12.14 26.28 16.68
N ALA A 303 11.61 27.16 15.84
CA ALA A 303 10.49 28.07 16.16
C ALA A 303 9.13 27.67 15.57
N ALA A 304 8.98 26.52 14.90
CA ALA A 304 7.72 26.11 14.29
C ALA A 304 6.93 25.21 15.26
N ASP A 305 5.71 25.62 15.61
CA ASP A 305 4.73 24.83 16.39
C ASP A 305 4.25 23.55 15.64
N GLN A 306 4.61 23.41 14.39
CA GLN A 306 4.53 22.17 13.60
C GLN A 306 5.87 22.00 12.89
N ALA A 307 6.58 20.96 13.27
CA ALA A 307 7.91 20.65 12.74
C ALA A 307 7.82 20.14 11.29
N GLU A 308 7.89 21.05 10.34
CA GLU A 308 8.04 20.72 8.93
C GLU A 308 9.53 20.72 8.59
N ALA A 309 10.06 19.56 8.17
CA ALA A 309 11.44 19.45 7.76
C ALA A 309 11.61 20.06 6.36
N VAL A 310 12.43 21.08 6.25
CA VAL A 310 12.89 21.57 4.95
C VAL A 310 14.06 20.69 4.51
N ILE A 311 13.90 19.94 3.42
CA ILE A 311 15.02 19.14 2.88
C ILE A 311 15.95 20.09 2.13
N LEU A 312 17.19 20.18 2.62
CA LEU A 312 18.20 21.05 2.04
C LEU A 312 18.92 20.42 0.84
N HIS A 313 19.09 19.08 0.82
CA HIS A 313 19.88 18.41 -0.21
C HIS A 313 19.73 16.89 -0.24
N ARG A 314 19.90 16.31 -1.46
CA ARG A 314 20.18 14.89 -1.67
C ARG A 314 21.42 14.72 -2.52
N GLN A 315 22.30 13.81 -2.16
CA GLN A 315 23.52 13.54 -2.92
C GLN A 315 23.89 12.06 -2.82
N THR A 316 24.54 11.57 -3.89
CA THR A 316 25.17 10.25 -3.88
C THR A 316 26.44 10.29 -3.03
N LEU A 317 26.60 9.32 -2.13
CA LEU A 317 27.77 9.08 -1.32
C LEU A 317 28.38 7.73 -1.72
N LEU A 318 29.67 7.74 -2.04
CA LEU A 318 30.42 6.53 -2.33
C LEU A 318 31.30 6.17 -1.13
N ILE A 319 31.16 4.94 -0.61
CA ILE A 319 32.06 4.39 0.42
C ILE A 319 33.11 3.56 -0.29
N ALA A 320 34.34 4.04 -0.28
CA ALA A 320 35.50 3.46 -0.93
C ALA A 320 36.32 2.56 0.03
N PRO A 321 37.28 1.78 -0.51
CA PRO A 321 38.20 0.95 0.26
C PRO A 321 39.10 1.74 1.20
#